data_44f26c79fb26e83c324e0aad7d946868
#
_entry.id   44f26c79fb26e83c324e0aad7d946868
#
_cell.length_a   1.000
_cell.length_b   1.000
_cell.length_c   1.000
_cell.angle_alpha   90.00
_cell.angle_beta   90.00
_cell.angle_gamma   90.00
#
_symmetry.space_group_name_H-M   'P 1'
#
loop_
_entity.id
_entity.type
_entity.pdbx_description
1 polymer ?
#
loop_
_entity_poly.entity_id
_entity_poly.type
_entity_poly.pdbx_seq_one_letter_code
_entity_poly.pdbx_strand_id
1 'polypeptide(L)'
;MKQIQPVSIWYNGQIYQATIFNLVSAFDNLVDTCFFTYYLYDNAQFQLTTGSLTLTGADYTTYSSSPDSNSYAYQWGATQLNLTLV
;
A
#
# COMPACT_ATOMS: atom_id res chain seq x y z
N MET A 1 -5.30 -1.37 7.81
CA MET A 1 -5.71 -0.36 6.83
C MET A 1 -5.36 1.03 7.32
N LYS A 2 -5.03 1.92 6.42
CA LYS A 2 -4.70 3.30 6.74
C LYS A 2 -5.57 4.23 5.93
N GLN A 3 -5.93 5.38 6.51
CA GLN A 3 -6.59 6.43 5.76
C GLN A 3 -5.57 7.24 4.97
N ILE A 4 -5.99 7.70 3.80
CA ILE A 4 -5.17 8.54 2.92
C ILE A 4 -5.96 9.77 2.51
N GLN A 5 -5.23 10.81 2.06
CA GLN A 5 -5.86 11.92 1.37
C GLN A 5 -6.59 11.38 0.15
N PRO A 6 -7.81 11.86 -0.16
CA PRO A 6 -8.58 11.32 -1.27
C PRO A 6 -7.82 11.40 -2.59
N VAL A 7 -7.85 10.31 -3.34
CA VAL A 7 -7.33 10.25 -4.72
C VAL A 7 -8.43 9.79 -5.64
N SER A 8 -8.46 10.37 -6.84
CA SER A 8 -9.48 10.05 -7.84
C SER A 8 -9.10 8.78 -8.57
N ILE A 9 -10.02 7.82 -8.62
CA ILE A 9 -9.84 6.54 -9.29
C ILE A 9 -10.92 6.39 -10.34
N TRP A 10 -10.51 6.16 -11.60
CA TRP A 10 -11.43 5.78 -12.67
C TRP A 10 -11.81 4.32 -12.49
N TYR A 11 -13.10 4.06 -12.33
CA TYR A 11 -13.58 2.71 -12.15
C TYR A 11 -14.92 2.56 -12.86
N ASN A 12 -14.98 1.63 -13.80
CA ASN A 12 -16.21 1.21 -14.47
C ASN A 12 -17.02 2.39 -15.02
N GLY A 13 -16.34 3.35 -15.66
CA GLY A 13 -16.98 4.48 -16.30
C GLY A 13 -17.24 5.67 -15.41
N GLN A 14 -16.82 5.63 -14.15
CA GLN A 14 -17.03 6.72 -13.18
C GLN A 14 -15.76 7.00 -12.38
N ILE A 15 -15.70 8.20 -11.81
CA ILE A 15 -14.60 8.60 -10.93
C ILE A 15 -15.06 8.46 -9.48
N TYR A 16 -14.29 7.72 -8.69
CA TYR A 16 -14.51 7.53 -7.26
C TYR A 16 -13.35 8.10 -6.48
N GLN A 17 -13.58 8.44 -5.21
CA GLN A 17 -12.51 8.93 -4.33
C GLN A 17 -12.06 7.81 -3.42
N ALA A 18 -10.80 7.39 -3.58
CA ALA A 18 -10.19 6.41 -2.69
C ALA A 18 -9.68 7.12 -1.44
N THR A 19 -10.06 6.63 -0.28
CA THR A 19 -9.71 7.23 1.01
C THR A 19 -9.08 6.23 1.97
N ILE A 20 -9.02 4.94 1.60
CA ILE A 20 -8.50 3.86 2.43
C ILE A 20 -7.48 3.06 1.64
N PHE A 21 -6.33 2.83 2.25
CA PHE A 21 -5.22 2.07 1.68
C PHE A 21 -4.98 0.84 2.54
N ASN A 22 -5.02 -0.34 1.93
CA ASN A 22 -4.71 -1.59 2.59
C ASN A 22 -3.51 -2.25 1.89
N LEU A 23 -2.53 -2.66 2.67
CA LEU A 23 -1.32 -3.30 2.17
C LEU A 23 -1.18 -4.65 2.87
N VAL A 24 -1.06 -5.71 2.07
CA VAL A 24 -1.01 -7.09 2.57
C VAL A 24 0.25 -7.74 2.05
N SER A 25 1.02 -8.39 2.95
CA SER A 25 2.17 -9.16 2.55
C SER A 25 1.70 -10.43 1.83
N ALA A 26 2.08 -10.57 0.56
CA ALA A 26 1.74 -11.73 -0.24
C ALA A 26 2.81 -12.81 -0.14
N PHE A 27 4.09 -12.40 -0.14
CA PHE A 27 5.21 -13.33 -0.06
C PHE A 27 6.44 -12.59 0.43
N ASP A 28 7.14 -13.16 1.40
CA ASP A 28 8.39 -12.65 1.95
C ASP A 28 9.40 -13.79 1.92
N ASN A 29 10.50 -13.63 1.16
CA ASN A 29 11.51 -14.69 1.07
C ASN A 29 12.43 -14.73 2.29
N LEU A 30 12.26 -13.79 3.23
CA LEU A 30 13.04 -13.69 4.47
C LEU A 30 14.54 -13.44 4.24
N VAL A 31 14.90 -13.00 3.05
CA VAL A 31 16.28 -12.70 2.68
C VAL A 31 16.41 -11.25 2.24
N ASP A 32 15.78 -10.87 1.13
CA ASP A 32 15.94 -9.53 0.55
C ASP A 32 14.71 -9.04 -0.22
N THR A 33 13.63 -9.79 -0.26
CA THR A 33 12.47 -9.44 -1.10
C THR A 33 11.16 -9.76 -0.40
N CYS A 34 10.25 -8.81 -0.42
CA CYS A 34 8.88 -9.00 0.02
C CYS A 34 7.93 -8.46 -1.04
N PHE A 35 6.96 -9.29 -1.44
CA PHE A 35 5.90 -8.88 -2.35
C PHE A 35 4.67 -8.49 -1.55
N PHE A 36 4.10 -7.34 -1.88
CA PHE A 36 2.87 -6.86 -1.27
C PHE A 36 1.78 -6.76 -2.32
N THR A 37 0.54 -7.00 -1.90
CA THR A 37 -0.65 -6.64 -2.68
C THR A 37 -1.29 -5.43 -2.01
N TYR A 38 -1.61 -4.41 -2.80
CA TYR A 38 -2.30 -3.23 -2.26
C TYR A 38 -3.72 -3.17 -2.78
N TYR A 39 -4.58 -2.56 -1.97
CA TYR A 39 -5.98 -2.32 -2.30
C TYR A 39 -6.33 -0.89 -1.92
N LEU A 40 -7.09 -0.22 -2.77
CA LEU A 40 -7.64 1.10 -2.46
C LEU A 40 -9.16 1.01 -2.42
N TYR A 41 -9.74 1.60 -1.39
CA TYR A 41 -11.19 1.55 -1.17
C TYR A 41 -11.76 2.95 -1.02
N ASP A 42 -13.06 3.10 -1.29
CA ASP A 42 -13.78 4.32 -0.95
C ASP A 42 -14.24 4.31 0.53
N ASN A 43 -14.98 5.35 0.96
CA ASN A 43 -15.48 5.45 2.33
C ASN A 43 -16.42 4.29 2.70
N ALA A 44 -17.10 3.70 1.74
CA ALA A 44 -17.99 2.57 1.97
C ALA A 44 -17.25 1.24 1.95
N GLN A 45 -15.92 1.27 1.86
CA GLN A 45 -15.04 0.10 1.77
C GLN A 45 -15.26 -0.72 0.51
N PHE A 46 -15.70 -0.07 -0.57
CA PHE A 46 -15.78 -0.68 -1.87
C PHE A 46 -14.41 -0.63 -2.54
N GLN A 47 -13.91 -1.78 -2.98
CA GLN A 47 -12.59 -1.87 -3.62
C GLN A 47 -12.61 -1.19 -4.99
N LEU A 48 -11.74 -0.19 -5.15
CA LEU A 48 -11.64 0.58 -6.39
C LEU A 48 -10.48 0.12 -7.26
N THR A 49 -9.38 -0.32 -6.66
CA THR A 49 -8.22 -0.79 -7.42
C THR A 49 -7.36 -1.71 -6.56
N THR A 50 -6.54 -2.51 -7.25
CA THR A 50 -5.60 -3.43 -6.63
C THR A 50 -4.35 -3.52 -7.49
N GLY A 51 -3.24 -3.91 -6.89
CA GLY A 51 -1.98 -4.10 -7.61
C GLY A 51 -0.93 -4.70 -6.70
N SER A 52 0.31 -4.75 -7.21
CA SER A 52 1.43 -5.35 -6.49
C SER A 52 2.57 -4.37 -6.35
N LEU A 53 3.29 -4.47 -5.23
CA LEU A 53 4.53 -3.74 -4.98
C LEU A 53 5.60 -4.73 -4.55
N THR A 54 6.85 -4.46 -4.93
CA THR A 54 8.00 -5.30 -4.57
C THR A 54 8.98 -4.48 -3.75
N LEU A 55 9.25 -4.94 -2.54
CA LEU A 55 10.19 -4.32 -1.60
C LEU A 55 11.48 -5.11 -1.62
N THR A 56 12.59 -4.48 -2.02
CA THR A 56 13.87 -5.16 -2.19
C THR A 56 15.04 -4.33 -1.66
N GLY A 57 16.21 -4.97 -1.52
CA GLY A 57 17.47 -4.29 -1.27
C GLY A 57 17.50 -3.54 0.04
N ALA A 58 17.97 -2.29 0.02
CA ALA A 58 18.08 -1.47 1.22
C ALA A 58 16.74 -1.21 1.88
N ASP A 59 15.68 -1.07 1.08
CA ASP A 59 14.31 -0.91 1.60
C ASP A 59 13.87 -2.14 2.38
N TYR A 60 14.17 -3.33 1.88
CA TYR A 60 13.88 -4.56 2.61
C TYR A 60 14.65 -4.62 3.92
N THR A 61 15.92 -4.26 3.91
CA THR A 61 16.74 -4.26 5.13
C THR A 61 16.14 -3.34 6.18
N THR A 62 15.72 -2.15 5.79
CA THR A 62 15.08 -1.19 6.70
C THR A 62 13.76 -1.74 7.23
N TYR A 63 12.96 -2.32 6.35
CA TYR A 63 11.67 -2.92 6.71
C TYR A 63 11.84 -4.04 7.73
N SER A 64 12.77 -4.97 7.48
CA SER A 64 12.94 -6.15 8.32
C SER A 64 13.54 -5.81 9.68
N SER A 65 14.31 -4.73 9.78
CA SER A 65 14.94 -4.29 11.02
C SER A 65 14.16 -3.22 11.77
N SER A 66 13.04 -2.76 11.20
CA SER A 66 12.24 -1.70 11.81
C SER A 66 11.53 -2.20 13.06
N PRO A 67 11.47 -1.41 14.15
CA PRO A 67 10.68 -1.75 15.32
C PRO A 67 9.19 -1.88 15.02
N ASP A 68 8.70 -1.16 14.00
CA ASP A 68 7.33 -1.24 13.53
C ASP A 68 7.34 -1.42 12.02
N SER A 69 7.53 -2.67 11.59
CA SER A 69 7.58 -3.03 10.17
C SER A 69 6.30 -2.67 9.44
N ASN A 70 5.17 -2.78 10.12
CA ASN A 70 3.87 -2.50 9.54
C ASN A 70 3.76 -1.03 9.15
N SER A 71 4.12 -0.14 10.07
CA SER A 71 4.13 1.30 9.79
C SER A 71 5.09 1.66 8.66
N TYR A 72 6.28 1.08 8.69
CA TYR A 72 7.26 1.31 7.63
C TYR A 72 6.71 0.87 6.27
N ALA A 73 6.10 -0.31 6.20
CA ALA A 73 5.57 -0.84 4.95
C ALA A 73 4.49 0.08 4.36
N TYR A 74 3.60 0.61 5.20
CA TYR A 74 2.57 1.54 4.74
C TYR A 74 3.16 2.86 4.25
N GLN A 75 4.14 3.40 4.95
CA GLN A 75 4.80 4.64 4.50
C GLN A 75 5.55 4.43 3.19
N TRP A 76 6.27 3.33 3.08
CA TRP A 76 6.98 2.97 1.86
C TRP A 76 6.00 2.77 0.70
N GLY A 77 4.92 2.01 0.92
CA GLY A 77 3.92 1.75 -0.11
C GLY A 77 3.22 3.02 -0.57
N ALA A 78 2.88 3.90 0.38
CA ALA A 78 2.30 5.19 0.04
C ALA A 78 3.22 6.02 -0.84
N THR A 79 4.53 6.02 -0.53
CA THR A 79 5.52 6.72 -1.34
C THR A 79 5.59 6.14 -2.76
N GLN A 80 5.59 4.83 -2.90
CA GLN A 80 5.63 4.16 -4.20
C GLN A 80 4.39 4.48 -5.04
N LEU A 81 3.25 4.62 -4.41
CA LEU A 81 1.97 4.88 -5.09
C LEU A 81 1.63 6.37 -5.15
N ASN A 82 2.49 7.21 -4.61
CA ASN A 82 2.27 8.66 -4.53
C ASN A 82 0.99 9.00 -3.76
N LEU A 83 0.75 8.28 -2.67
CA LEU A 83 -0.35 8.53 -1.75
C LEU A 83 0.15 9.31 -0.55
N THR A 84 -0.75 10.07 0.09
CA THR A 84 -0.44 10.79 1.32
C THR A 84 -1.24 10.16 2.46
N LEU A 85 -0.55 9.61 3.45
CA LEU A 85 -1.20 9.07 4.65
C LEU A 85 -1.73 10.21 5.51
N VAL A 86 -2.89 10.00 6.07
CA VAL A 86 -3.54 10.98 6.96
C VAL A 86 -3.14 10.75 8.40
#